data_3106454ab03202c8e7b56f6550e3b9d7
#
_entry.id   3106454ab03202c8e7b56f6550e3b9d7
#
_cell.length_a   1.000
_cell.length_b   1.000
_cell.length_c   1.000
_cell.angle_alpha   90.00
_cell.angle_beta   90.00
_cell.angle_gamma   90.00
#
_symmetry.space_group_name_H-M   'P 1'
#
loop_
_entity.id
_entity.type
_entity.pdbx_description
1 polymer ?
#
loop_
_entity_poly.entity_id
_entity_poly.type
_entity_poly.pdbx_seq_one_letter_code
_entity_poly.pdbx_strand_id
1 'polypeptide(L)'
;MTTEPGLTLYADAFWISPYVFTCFVALREKGLPFAIEEVALQDGAQHKTEFRERSITGRVPALRHGDFWLAESTAIVEYLEEAFPRSPRVLPTDVKARARARQMLSWIRSDLGALRDERSTTTMFYDRSVRPLTHAGEAAAEKLARVVKTLLPEHGGPLFGAWSIADSDLAFMLHRLILNEYELDPKVRAWADSQWWRPSVQEFVTRSRPTYSAY
;
A
#
# COMPACT_ATOMS: atom_id res chain seq x y z
N MET A 1 16.40 -20.84 20.81
CA MET A 1 15.07 -20.21 20.92
C MET A 1 15.16 -18.92 20.13
N THR A 2 14.65 -18.90 18.91
CA THR A 2 14.49 -17.66 18.15
C THR A 2 13.31 -16.92 18.78
N THR A 3 13.62 -15.90 19.59
CA THR A 3 12.61 -14.96 20.05
C THR A 3 11.93 -14.38 18.80
N GLU A 4 10.60 -14.54 18.68
CA GLU A 4 9.83 -13.91 17.63
C GLU A 4 10.14 -12.41 17.64
N PRO A 5 10.34 -11.79 16.47
CA PRO A 5 10.50 -10.36 16.41
C PRO A 5 9.23 -9.73 16.99
N GLY A 6 9.34 -9.02 18.10
CA GLY A 6 8.20 -8.36 18.75
C GLY A 6 7.67 -7.20 17.89
N LEU A 7 7.18 -7.54 16.68
CA LEU A 7 6.65 -6.58 15.71
C LEU A 7 5.15 -6.38 15.94
N THR A 8 4.72 -5.13 15.95
CA THR A 8 3.30 -4.75 15.97
C THR A 8 3.04 -3.71 14.88
N LEU A 9 2.10 -3.99 13.99
CA LEU A 9 1.61 -3.04 12.99
C LEU A 9 0.36 -2.35 13.53
N TYR A 10 0.39 -1.03 13.60
CA TYR A 10 -0.74 -0.18 13.92
C TYR A 10 -1.47 0.20 12.63
N ALA A 11 -2.73 -0.18 12.52
CA ALA A 11 -3.58 -0.04 11.34
C ALA A 11 -4.83 0.80 11.65
N ASP A 12 -5.44 1.40 10.62
CA ASP A 12 -6.77 1.99 10.76
C ASP A 12 -7.83 0.90 10.98
N ALA A 13 -8.77 1.17 11.87
CA ALA A 13 -9.82 0.21 12.23
C ALA A 13 -10.74 -0.17 11.05
N PHE A 14 -10.80 0.65 10.00
CA PHE A 14 -11.57 0.36 8.77
C PHE A 14 -10.81 -0.44 7.73
N TRP A 15 -9.49 -0.65 7.88
CA TRP A 15 -8.66 -1.38 6.93
C TRP A 15 -8.73 -0.84 5.49
N ILE A 16 -8.74 0.48 5.36
CA ILE A 16 -8.81 1.19 4.08
C ILE A 16 -7.55 1.95 3.73
N SER A 17 -6.64 2.13 4.69
CA SER A 17 -5.41 2.88 4.45
C SER A 17 -4.50 2.19 3.43
N PRO A 18 -4.19 2.84 2.29
CA PRO A 18 -3.27 2.30 1.30
C PRO A 18 -1.84 2.17 1.84
N TYR A 19 -1.52 2.94 2.87
CA TYR A 19 -0.20 2.93 3.50
C TYR A 19 -0.08 1.79 4.52
N VAL A 20 -1.17 1.45 5.21
CA VAL A 20 -1.25 0.23 6.02
C VAL A 20 -1.16 -1.00 5.11
N PHE A 21 -1.85 -0.99 3.96
CA PHE A 21 -1.72 -2.03 2.93
C PHE A 21 -0.27 -2.30 2.57
N THR A 22 0.52 -1.25 2.24
CA THR A 22 1.95 -1.39 1.92
C THR A 22 2.71 -2.15 3.01
N CYS A 23 2.57 -1.75 4.27
CA CYS A 23 3.29 -2.38 5.38
C CYS A 23 2.81 -3.80 5.67
N PHE A 24 1.50 -4.02 5.62
CA PHE A 24 0.90 -5.34 5.82
C PHE A 24 1.41 -6.35 4.79
N VAL A 25 1.34 -5.99 3.50
CA VAL A 25 1.83 -6.84 2.41
C VAL A 25 3.32 -7.09 2.55
N ALA A 26 4.12 -6.06 2.86
CA ALA A 26 5.55 -6.22 3.07
C ALA A 26 5.89 -7.21 4.20
N LEU A 27 5.21 -7.10 5.34
CA LEU A 27 5.40 -8.02 6.47
C LEU A 27 5.03 -9.47 6.11
N ARG A 28 3.91 -9.67 5.38
CA ARG A 28 3.46 -10.98 4.92
C ARG A 28 4.44 -11.60 3.91
N GLU A 29 4.88 -10.85 2.91
CA GLU A 29 5.82 -11.31 1.90
C GLU A 29 7.21 -11.62 2.48
N LYS A 30 7.60 -10.91 3.54
CA LYS A 30 8.81 -11.23 4.29
C LYS A 30 8.67 -12.44 5.22
N GLY A 31 7.46 -12.96 5.41
CA GLY A 31 7.18 -14.06 6.31
C GLY A 31 7.47 -13.73 7.78
N LEU A 32 7.39 -12.45 8.15
CA LEU A 32 7.65 -12.00 9.51
C LEU A 32 6.38 -12.12 10.35
N PRO A 33 6.42 -12.77 11.53
CA PRO A 33 5.30 -12.75 12.46
C PRO A 33 5.13 -11.35 13.06
N PHE A 34 3.90 -10.88 13.14
CA PHE A 34 3.57 -9.59 13.74
C PHE A 34 2.16 -9.59 14.34
N ALA A 35 2.00 -8.80 15.40
CA ALA A 35 0.70 -8.47 15.93
C ALA A 35 0.10 -7.26 15.19
N ILE A 36 -1.21 -7.10 15.29
CA ILE A 36 -1.93 -5.97 14.73
C ILE A 36 -2.66 -5.26 15.88
N GLU A 37 -2.52 -3.94 15.90
CA GLU A 37 -3.33 -3.08 16.76
C GLU A 37 -4.10 -2.07 15.91
N GLU A 38 -5.42 -2.03 16.10
CA GLU A 38 -6.30 -1.12 15.37
C GLU A 38 -6.38 0.24 16.07
N VAL A 39 -6.21 1.30 15.30
CA VAL A 39 -6.32 2.69 15.75
C VAL A 39 -7.64 3.25 15.25
N ALA A 40 -8.54 3.57 16.16
CA ALA A 40 -9.85 4.13 15.86
C ALA A 40 -9.70 5.62 15.45
N LEU A 41 -9.39 5.86 14.17
CA LEU A 41 -9.15 7.20 13.64
C LEU A 41 -10.41 8.07 13.74
N GLN A 42 -11.59 7.46 13.58
CA GLN A 42 -12.89 8.13 13.73
C GLN A 42 -13.12 8.69 15.13
N ASP A 43 -12.47 8.09 16.15
CA ASP A 43 -12.54 8.51 17.55
C ASP A 43 -11.36 9.41 17.97
N GLY A 44 -10.56 9.84 16.98
CA GLY A 44 -9.38 10.68 17.22
C GLY A 44 -8.25 9.98 18.00
N ALA A 45 -8.20 8.63 17.97
CA ALA A 45 -7.20 7.86 18.72
C ALA A 45 -5.76 8.19 18.31
N GLN A 46 -5.54 8.61 17.06
CA GLN A 46 -4.24 9.06 16.54
C GLN A 46 -3.74 10.35 17.19
N HIS A 47 -4.63 11.14 17.81
CA HIS A 47 -4.29 12.39 18.50
C HIS A 47 -4.02 12.19 20.00
N LYS A 48 -4.32 11.01 20.55
CA LYS A 48 -4.00 10.70 21.95
C LYS A 48 -2.49 10.76 22.15
N THR A 49 -2.07 11.40 23.23
CA THR A 49 -0.67 11.67 23.55
C THR A 49 0.21 10.44 23.40
N GLU A 50 -0.23 9.31 23.92
CA GLU A 50 0.54 8.07 23.90
C GLU A 50 0.88 7.61 22.46
N PHE A 51 -0.08 7.58 21.55
CA PHE A 51 0.16 7.17 20.16
C PHE A 51 0.93 8.25 19.38
N ARG A 52 0.53 9.52 19.56
CA ARG A 52 1.14 10.64 18.83
C ARG A 52 2.63 10.82 19.14
N GLU A 53 3.01 10.71 20.39
CA GLU A 53 4.40 10.84 20.81
C GLU A 53 5.28 9.69 20.31
N ARG A 54 4.74 8.48 20.24
CA ARG A 54 5.44 7.29 19.77
C ARG A 54 5.53 7.21 18.26
N SER A 55 4.45 7.51 17.54
CA SER A 55 4.43 7.49 16.08
C SER A 55 5.02 8.74 15.43
N ILE A 56 5.29 9.79 16.20
CA ILE A 56 5.82 11.11 15.80
C ILE A 56 4.87 11.85 14.86
N THR A 57 4.38 11.19 13.78
CA THR A 57 3.50 11.81 12.78
C THR A 57 2.02 11.76 13.17
N GLY A 58 1.64 10.98 14.20
CA GLY A 58 0.24 10.78 14.59
C GLY A 58 -0.60 10.12 13.49
N ARG A 59 0.03 9.30 12.63
CA ARG A 59 -0.63 8.64 11.50
C ARG A 59 -0.41 7.13 11.51
N VAL A 60 -1.29 6.41 10.84
CA VAL A 60 -1.10 5.00 10.49
C VAL A 60 -0.61 4.87 9.04
N PRO A 61 0.23 3.86 8.73
CA PRO A 61 0.75 2.85 9.64
C PRO A 61 1.80 3.40 10.60
N ALA A 62 1.88 2.79 11.77
CA ALA A 62 3.08 2.82 12.59
C ALA A 62 3.53 1.38 12.86
N LEU A 63 4.81 1.15 12.96
CA LEU A 63 5.42 -0.13 13.34
C LEU A 63 6.09 0.02 14.69
N ARG A 64 5.85 -0.94 15.59
CA ARG A 64 6.65 -1.11 16.81
C ARG A 64 7.50 -2.36 16.67
N HIS A 65 8.78 -2.26 16.99
CA HIS A 65 9.71 -3.38 17.11
C HIS A 65 10.44 -3.29 18.46
N GLY A 66 9.99 -4.09 19.42
CA GLY A 66 10.41 -3.92 20.83
C GLY A 66 10.00 -2.53 21.35
N ASP A 67 10.97 -1.72 21.72
CA ASP A 67 10.78 -0.34 22.19
C ASP A 67 10.90 0.70 21.05
N PHE A 68 11.34 0.29 19.86
CA PHE A 68 11.49 1.18 18.71
C PHE A 68 10.17 1.38 17.97
N TRP A 69 9.85 2.63 17.66
CA TRP A 69 8.67 3.01 16.91
C TRP A 69 9.05 3.73 15.61
N LEU A 70 8.33 3.43 14.54
CA LEU A 70 8.55 4.02 13.23
C LEU A 70 7.23 4.23 12.52
N ALA A 71 7.01 5.44 12.02
CA ALA A 71 5.90 5.74 11.11
C ALA A 71 6.41 5.89 9.66
N GLU A 72 5.50 6.20 8.73
CA GLU A 72 5.73 6.33 7.29
C GLU A 72 6.00 4.98 6.59
N SER A 73 5.05 4.57 5.75
CA SER A 73 5.06 3.23 5.13
C SER A 73 6.33 2.91 4.35
N THR A 74 6.93 3.89 3.67
CA THR A 74 8.18 3.68 2.92
C THR A 74 9.37 3.51 3.85
N ALA A 75 9.43 4.27 4.95
CA ALA A 75 10.47 4.12 5.97
C ALA A 75 10.36 2.75 6.67
N ILE A 76 9.13 2.32 6.97
CA ILE A 76 8.87 0.99 7.54
C ILE A 76 9.36 -0.12 6.61
N VAL A 77 9.06 -0.05 5.31
CA VAL A 77 9.52 -1.05 4.33
C VAL A 77 11.05 -1.11 4.28
N GLU A 78 11.73 0.04 4.23
CA GLU A 78 13.19 0.08 4.23
C GLU A 78 13.78 -0.47 5.52
N TYR A 79 13.21 -0.10 6.66
CA TYR A 79 13.62 -0.64 7.95
C TYR A 79 13.50 -2.17 8.00
N LEU A 80 12.38 -2.73 7.50
CA LEU A 80 12.19 -4.17 7.45
C LEU A 80 13.22 -4.88 6.53
N GLU A 81 13.64 -4.23 5.43
CA GLU A 81 14.70 -4.75 4.56
C GLU A 81 16.06 -4.81 5.26
N GLU A 82 16.37 -3.80 6.07
CA GLU A 82 17.65 -3.68 6.77
C GLU A 82 17.69 -4.49 8.06
N ALA A 83 16.62 -4.47 8.85
CA ALA A 83 16.54 -5.17 10.12
C ALA A 83 16.40 -6.71 9.95
N PHE A 84 15.78 -7.15 8.84
CA PHE A 84 15.55 -8.57 8.55
C PHE A 84 16.16 -9.00 7.20
N PRO A 85 17.48 -8.91 7.02
CA PRO A 85 18.14 -9.14 5.72
C PRO A 85 18.08 -10.61 5.26
N ARG A 86 17.78 -11.55 6.16
CA ARG A 86 17.65 -12.98 5.87
C ARG A 86 16.25 -13.41 5.46
N SER A 87 15.24 -12.54 5.64
CA SER A 87 13.88 -12.77 5.16
C SER A 87 13.78 -12.50 3.65
N PRO A 88 12.73 -13.01 2.96
CA PRO A 88 12.47 -12.65 1.56
C PRO A 88 12.48 -11.14 1.35
N ARG A 89 13.02 -10.70 0.22
CA ARG A 89 13.09 -9.28 -0.09
C ARG A 89 11.79 -8.76 -0.67
N VAL A 90 11.42 -7.55 -0.26
CA VAL A 90 10.26 -6.81 -0.80
C VAL A 90 10.70 -5.58 -1.61
N LEU A 91 12.00 -5.34 -1.73
CA LEU A 91 12.60 -4.38 -2.65
C LEU A 91 13.68 -5.06 -3.50
N PRO A 92 13.90 -4.64 -4.76
CA PRO A 92 14.93 -5.21 -5.62
C PRO A 92 16.33 -5.14 -4.98
N THR A 93 17.17 -6.13 -5.28
CA THR A 93 18.58 -6.16 -4.86
C THR A 93 19.46 -5.29 -5.73
N ASP A 94 19.19 -5.23 -7.04
CA ASP A 94 19.89 -4.33 -7.96
C ASP A 94 19.63 -2.87 -7.60
N VAL A 95 20.68 -2.09 -7.51
CA VAL A 95 20.62 -0.69 -7.03
C VAL A 95 19.75 0.19 -7.93
N LYS A 96 19.81 0.00 -9.27
CA LYS A 96 19.02 0.80 -10.22
C LYS A 96 17.56 0.40 -10.19
N ALA A 97 17.27 -0.90 -10.18
CA ALA A 97 15.92 -1.41 -10.05
C ALA A 97 15.28 -0.96 -8.71
N ARG A 98 16.05 -1.05 -7.61
CA ARG A 98 15.61 -0.57 -6.29
C ARG A 98 15.34 0.94 -6.28
N ALA A 99 16.20 1.73 -6.91
CA ALA A 99 15.98 3.17 -7.04
C ALA A 99 14.70 3.48 -7.83
N ARG A 100 14.43 2.72 -8.90
CA ARG A 100 13.21 2.87 -9.69
C ARG A 100 11.96 2.46 -8.92
N ALA A 101 12.00 1.37 -8.16
CA ALA A 101 10.91 0.96 -7.27
C ALA A 101 10.60 2.05 -6.22
N ARG A 102 11.63 2.59 -5.57
CA ARG A 102 11.50 3.72 -4.64
C ARG A 102 10.92 4.98 -5.29
N GLN A 103 11.33 5.28 -6.52
CA GLN A 103 10.76 6.40 -7.29
C GLN A 103 9.24 6.22 -7.46
N MET A 104 8.77 5.01 -7.78
CA MET A 104 7.34 4.74 -7.93
C MET A 104 6.61 4.85 -6.60
N LEU A 105 7.16 4.28 -5.53
CA LEU A 105 6.59 4.42 -4.19
C LEU A 105 6.45 5.89 -3.75
N SER A 106 7.43 6.73 -4.03
CA SER A 106 7.36 8.16 -3.74
C SER A 106 6.35 8.88 -4.62
N TRP A 107 6.39 8.60 -5.92
CA TRP A 107 5.54 9.26 -6.91
C TRP A 107 4.04 9.05 -6.64
N ILE A 108 3.60 7.82 -6.37
CA ILE A 108 2.17 7.54 -6.09
C ILE A 108 1.68 8.19 -4.79
N ARG A 109 2.60 8.59 -3.90
CA ARG A 109 2.28 9.28 -2.64
C ARG A 109 2.20 10.80 -2.78
N SER A 110 3.05 11.37 -3.62
CA SER A 110 3.17 12.83 -3.79
C SER A 110 2.30 13.38 -4.94
N ASP A 111 2.02 12.53 -5.93
CA ASP A 111 1.22 12.88 -7.11
C ASP A 111 -0.15 12.15 -7.05
N LEU A 112 -0.94 12.22 -8.11
CA LEU A 112 -2.23 11.54 -8.26
C LEU A 112 -3.28 11.93 -7.19
N GLY A 113 -3.17 13.14 -6.62
CA GLY A 113 -4.10 13.64 -5.60
C GLY A 113 -5.54 13.60 -6.07
N ALA A 114 -5.85 14.19 -7.24
CA ALA A 114 -7.19 14.21 -7.81
C ALA A 114 -7.80 12.79 -7.95
N LEU A 115 -7.00 11.81 -8.40
CA LEU A 115 -7.48 10.43 -8.47
C LEU A 115 -7.77 9.85 -7.07
N ARG A 116 -6.92 10.12 -6.09
CA ARG A 116 -7.16 9.63 -4.72
C ARG A 116 -8.38 10.26 -4.08
N ASP A 117 -8.69 11.50 -4.40
CA ASP A 117 -9.85 12.21 -3.87
C ASP A 117 -11.15 11.70 -4.52
N GLU A 118 -11.16 11.52 -5.84
CA GLU A 118 -12.34 11.09 -6.60
C GLU A 118 -12.58 9.57 -6.55
N ARG A 119 -11.54 8.79 -6.36
CA ARG A 119 -11.55 7.33 -6.18
C ARG A 119 -10.81 6.98 -4.90
N SER A 120 -11.36 7.48 -3.77
CA SER A 120 -10.83 7.17 -2.44
C SER A 120 -10.90 5.67 -2.15
N THR A 121 -10.18 5.20 -1.14
CA THR A 121 -10.24 3.78 -0.75
C THR A 121 -11.60 3.35 -0.22
N THR A 122 -12.44 4.28 0.21
CA THR A 122 -13.85 3.99 0.52
C THR A 122 -14.62 3.52 -0.70
N THR A 123 -14.29 4.03 -1.90
CA THR A 123 -14.92 3.56 -3.14
C THR A 123 -14.41 2.19 -3.59
N MET A 124 -13.35 1.68 -3.00
CA MET A 124 -12.86 0.31 -3.24
C MET A 124 -13.53 -0.72 -2.34
N PHE A 125 -13.80 -0.34 -1.09
CA PHE A 125 -14.16 -1.30 -0.04
C PHE A 125 -15.60 -1.15 0.50
N TYR A 126 -16.25 -0.01 0.26
CA TYR A 126 -17.62 0.27 0.72
C TYR A 126 -18.53 0.65 -0.44
N ASP A 127 -18.51 1.88 -0.90
CA ASP A 127 -19.44 2.42 -1.87
C ASP A 127 -18.74 2.70 -3.21
N ARG A 128 -18.97 1.86 -4.21
CA ARG A 128 -18.43 2.04 -5.56
C ARG A 128 -18.85 3.37 -6.16
N SER A 129 -17.96 4.02 -6.91
CA SER A 129 -18.25 5.27 -7.60
C SER A 129 -18.02 5.12 -9.10
N VAL A 130 -19.10 5.03 -9.85
CA VAL A 130 -19.09 5.01 -11.33
C VAL A 130 -19.28 6.40 -11.94
N ARG A 131 -19.26 7.47 -11.13
CA ARG A 131 -19.34 8.84 -11.63
C ARG A 131 -18.15 9.13 -12.55
N PRO A 132 -18.35 9.86 -13.67
CA PRO A 132 -17.21 10.32 -14.47
C PRO A 132 -16.17 11.06 -13.61
N LEU A 133 -14.91 10.86 -13.93
CA LEU A 133 -13.84 11.64 -13.32
C LEU A 133 -13.90 13.08 -13.82
N THR A 134 -13.44 14.02 -13.01
CA THR A 134 -13.17 15.37 -13.47
C THR A 134 -11.98 15.37 -14.43
N HIS A 135 -11.75 16.46 -15.14
CA HIS A 135 -10.57 16.58 -16.01
C HIS A 135 -9.24 16.32 -15.26
N ALA A 136 -9.14 16.74 -14.00
CA ALA A 136 -7.95 16.48 -13.19
C ALA A 136 -7.84 15.00 -12.77
N GLY A 137 -8.96 14.39 -12.41
CA GLY A 137 -9.04 12.95 -12.12
C GLY A 137 -8.68 12.10 -13.32
N GLU A 138 -9.22 12.44 -14.50
CA GLU A 138 -8.94 11.76 -15.77
C GLU A 138 -7.45 11.85 -16.14
N ALA A 139 -6.88 13.05 -16.10
CA ALA A 139 -5.46 13.25 -16.36
C ALA A 139 -4.56 12.43 -15.41
N ALA A 140 -4.96 12.31 -14.13
CA ALA A 140 -4.23 11.48 -13.17
C ALA A 140 -4.39 9.99 -13.45
N ALA A 141 -5.57 9.52 -13.87
CA ALA A 141 -5.85 8.14 -14.25
C ALA A 141 -5.04 7.74 -15.50
N GLU A 142 -5.09 8.56 -16.56
CA GLU A 142 -4.30 8.35 -17.78
C GLU A 142 -2.79 8.33 -17.48
N LYS A 143 -2.32 9.24 -16.65
CA LYS A 143 -0.92 9.31 -16.23
C LYS A 143 -0.50 8.01 -15.52
N LEU A 144 -1.32 7.52 -14.59
CA LEU A 144 -1.06 6.27 -13.89
C LEU A 144 -0.99 5.08 -14.86
N ALA A 145 -2.00 4.94 -15.72
CA ALA A 145 -2.05 3.86 -16.71
C ALA A 145 -0.87 3.89 -17.68
N ARG A 146 -0.50 5.08 -18.17
CA ARG A 146 0.64 5.27 -19.06
C ARG A 146 1.96 4.92 -18.40
N VAL A 147 2.18 5.35 -17.15
CA VAL A 147 3.42 5.04 -16.41
C VAL A 147 3.56 3.52 -16.22
N VAL A 148 2.50 2.86 -15.78
CA VAL A 148 2.54 1.39 -15.60
C VAL A 148 2.77 0.71 -16.95
N LYS A 149 2.08 1.11 -18.01
CA LYS A 149 2.27 0.56 -19.37
C LYS A 149 3.71 0.70 -19.85
N THR A 150 4.36 1.83 -19.55
CA THR A 150 5.77 2.07 -19.92
C THR A 150 6.75 1.16 -19.15
N LEU A 151 6.39 0.77 -17.93
CA LEU A 151 7.22 -0.09 -17.09
C LEU A 151 6.98 -1.58 -17.34
N LEU A 152 5.85 -1.95 -17.96
CA LEU A 152 5.48 -3.34 -18.20
C LEU A 152 6.51 -4.05 -19.09
N PRO A 153 7.08 -5.17 -18.65
CA PRO A 153 7.87 -6.03 -19.52
C PRO A 153 7.02 -6.57 -20.69
N GLU A 154 7.64 -6.81 -21.83
CA GLU A 154 6.96 -7.28 -23.05
C GLU A 154 6.13 -8.54 -22.82
N HIS A 155 6.63 -9.46 -21.99
CA HIS A 155 5.99 -10.74 -21.67
C HIS A 155 5.26 -10.72 -20.32
N GLY A 156 5.02 -9.53 -19.73
CA GLY A 156 4.43 -9.40 -18.40
C GLY A 156 5.41 -9.70 -17.28
N GLY A 157 4.91 -9.76 -16.05
CA GLY A 157 5.71 -10.05 -14.87
C GLY A 157 6.02 -8.80 -14.02
N PRO A 158 6.96 -8.90 -13.08
CA PRO A 158 7.33 -7.80 -12.19
C PRO A 158 7.95 -6.62 -12.94
N LEU A 159 7.63 -5.39 -12.51
CA LEU A 159 8.08 -4.16 -13.19
C LEU A 159 9.58 -3.89 -13.02
N PHE A 160 10.22 -4.48 -12.03
CA PHE A 160 11.61 -4.17 -11.63
C PHE A 160 12.51 -5.42 -11.64
N GLY A 161 12.21 -6.39 -12.52
CA GLY A 161 12.96 -7.64 -12.67
C GLY A 161 12.53 -8.75 -11.70
N ALA A 162 12.33 -8.43 -10.43
CA ALA A 162 11.71 -9.28 -9.42
C ALA A 162 10.53 -8.54 -8.79
N TRP A 163 9.56 -9.30 -8.27
CA TRP A 163 8.46 -8.68 -7.55
C TRP A 163 8.97 -7.81 -6.39
N SER A 164 8.33 -6.68 -6.21
CA SER A 164 8.58 -5.75 -5.11
C SER A 164 7.28 -5.18 -4.59
N ILE A 165 7.32 -4.58 -3.42
CA ILE A 165 6.15 -3.89 -2.85
C ILE A 165 5.62 -2.77 -3.75
N ALA A 166 6.47 -2.19 -4.61
CA ALA A 166 6.05 -1.18 -5.57
C ALA A 166 5.09 -1.74 -6.63
N ASP A 167 5.21 -3.04 -6.99
CA ASP A 167 4.25 -3.70 -7.89
C ASP A 167 2.87 -3.75 -7.25
N SER A 168 2.78 -4.17 -5.98
CA SER A 168 1.50 -4.21 -5.25
C SER A 168 0.91 -2.83 -5.02
N ASP A 169 1.72 -1.83 -4.68
CA ASP A 169 1.25 -0.46 -4.46
C ASP A 169 0.71 0.18 -5.76
N LEU A 170 1.39 -0.03 -6.89
CA LEU A 170 0.92 0.44 -8.20
C LEU A 170 -0.37 -0.28 -8.63
N ALA A 171 -0.45 -1.59 -8.41
CA ALA A 171 -1.66 -2.36 -8.68
C ALA A 171 -2.82 -1.91 -7.79
N PHE A 172 -2.57 -1.61 -6.51
CA PHE A 172 -3.57 -1.06 -5.60
C PHE A 172 -4.09 0.30 -6.10
N MET A 173 -3.21 1.16 -6.62
CA MET A 173 -3.61 2.43 -7.22
C MET A 173 -4.49 2.23 -8.47
N LEU A 174 -4.15 1.25 -9.35
CA LEU A 174 -4.98 0.91 -10.51
C LEU A 174 -6.32 0.31 -10.11
N HIS A 175 -6.40 -0.43 -9.00
CA HIS A 175 -7.66 -0.99 -8.51
C HIS A 175 -8.64 0.07 -8.01
N ARG A 176 -8.21 1.30 -7.71
CA ARG A 176 -9.12 2.44 -7.53
C ARG A 176 -9.95 2.73 -8.78
N LEU A 177 -9.38 2.47 -9.94
CA LEU A 177 -10.03 2.61 -11.25
C LEU A 177 -10.84 1.35 -11.59
N ILE A 178 -10.21 0.19 -11.53
CA ILE A 178 -10.79 -1.11 -11.93
C ILE A 178 -12.06 -1.42 -11.15
N LEU A 179 -12.02 -1.26 -9.82
CA LEU A 179 -13.16 -1.53 -8.96
C LEU A 179 -14.30 -0.52 -9.12
N ASN A 180 -14.04 0.63 -9.72
CA ASN A 180 -15.01 1.66 -10.05
C ASN A 180 -15.30 1.74 -11.56
N GLU A 181 -15.13 0.61 -12.28
CA GLU A 181 -15.53 0.38 -13.67
C GLU A 181 -14.86 1.29 -14.71
N TYR A 182 -13.68 1.82 -14.40
CA TYR A 182 -12.89 2.60 -15.36
C TYR A 182 -12.18 1.68 -16.34
N GLU A 183 -12.26 2.01 -17.63
CA GLU A 183 -11.61 1.24 -18.68
C GLU A 183 -10.10 1.49 -18.73
N LEU A 184 -9.34 0.41 -18.67
CA LEU A 184 -7.88 0.42 -18.79
C LEU A 184 -7.42 -0.38 -20.00
N ASP A 185 -6.24 -0.05 -20.50
CA ASP A 185 -5.55 -0.92 -21.46
C ASP A 185 -5.54 -2.37 -20.96
N PRO A 186 -5.93 -3.36 -21.79
CA PRO A 186 -6.05 -4.76 -21.36
C PRO A 186 -4.77 -5.34 -20.75
N LYS A 187 -3.58 -4.94 -21.22
CA LYS A 187 -2.31 -5.41 -20.66
C LYS A 187 -2.06 -4.82 -19.27
N VAL A 188 -2.37 -3.53 -19.07
CA VAL A 188 -2.26 -2.86 -17.77
C VAL A 188 -3.23 -3.49 -16.78
N ARG A 189 -4.48 -3.74 -17.20
CA ARG A 189 -5.48 -4.39 -16.38
C ARG A 189 -5.06 -5.80 -15.98
N ALA A 190 -4.66 -6.63 -16.94
CA ALA A 190 -4.24 -8.00 -16.67
C ALA A 190 -3.05 -8.07 -15.72
N TRP A 191 -2.09 -7.14 -15.86
CA TRP A 191 -0.99 -7.02 -14.93
C TRP A 191 -1.46 -6.62 -13.52
N ALA A 192 -2.30 -5.60 -13.40
CA ALA A 192 -2.84 -5.18 -12.11
C ALA A 192 -3.60 -6.30 -11.42
N ASP A 193 -4.44 -7.02 -12.16
CA ASP A 193 -5.18 -8.18 -11.65
C ASP A 193 -4.23 -9.29 -11.17
N SER A 194 -3.12 -9.55 -11.88
CA SER A 194 -2.11 -10.53 -11.45
C SER A 194 -1.47 -10.19 -10.11
N GLN A 195 -1.26 -8.91 -9.82
CA GLN A 195 -0.74 -8.44 -8.52
C GLN A 195 -1.83 -8.46 -7.44
N TRP A 196 -3.08 -8.17 -7.80
CA TRP A 196 -4.21 -8.17 -6.89
C TRP A 196 -4.47 -9.56 -6.29
N TRP A 197 -4.31 -10.61 -7.09
CA TRP A 197 -4.52 -12.00 -6.67
C TRP A 197 -3.37 -12.63 -5.88
N ARG A 198 -2.34 -11.86 -5.53
CA ARG A 198 -1.31 -12.36 -4.60
C ARG A 198 -1.92 -12.67 -3.23
N PRO A 199 -1.55 -13.79 -2.60
CA PRO A 199 -2.12 -14.18 -1.30
C PRO A 199 -2.03 -13.10 -0.24
N SER A 200 -0.89 -12.42 -0.13
CA SER A 200 -0.66 -11.33 0.83
C SER A 200 -1.57 -10.11 0.58
N VAL A 201 -1.86 -9.81 -0.69
CA VAL A 201 -2.80 -8.75 -1.09
C VAL A 201 -4.22 -9.18 -0.77
N GLN A 202 -4.60 -10.42 -1.15
CA GLN A 202 -5.94 -10.94 -0.89
C GLN A 202 -6.26 -10.98 0.61
N GLU A 203 -5.31 -11.34 1.46
CA GLU A 203 -5.50 -11.33 2.91
C GLU A 203 -5.89 -9.93 3.43
N PHE A 204 -5.38 -8.87 2.83
CA PHE A 204 -5.75 -7.49 3.17
C PHE A 204 -7.10 -7.08 2.57
N VAL A 205 -7.29 -7.31 1.26
CA VAL A 205 -8.44 -6.73 0.54
C VAL A 205 -9.75 -7.46 0.80
N THR A 206 -9.71 -8.74 1.17
CA THR A 206 -10.90 -9.54 1.53
C THR A 206 -11.22 -9.52 3.03
N ARG A 207 -10.44 -8.79 3.82
CA ARG A 207 -10.64 -8.70 5.26
C ARG A 207 -12.04 -8.14 5.58
N SER A 208 -12.69 -8.70 6.60
CA SER A 208 -13.94 -8.14 7.12
C SER A 208 -13.71 -6.73 7.66
N ARG A 209 -14.62 -5.82 7.34
CA ARG A 209 -14.56 -4.42 7.71
C ARG A 209 -15.80 -4.02 8.50
N PRO A 210 -15.69 -3.19 9.56
CA PRO A 210 -16.84 -2.64 10.23
C PRO A 210 -17.60 -1.68 9.32
N THR A 211 -18.82 -1.32 9.68
CA THR A 211 -19.59 -0.26 8.99
C THR A 211 -18.77 1.04 8.97
N TYR A 212 -18.63 1.63 7.80
CA TYR A 212 -17.85 2.85 7.65
C TYR A 212 -18.52 4.06 8.31
N SER A 213 -17.75 4.83 9.04
CA SER A 213 -18.10 6.19 9.48
C SER A 213 -16.96 7.14 9.12
N ALA A 214 -17.30 8.27 8.49
CA ALA A 214 -16.31 9.27 8.08
C ALA A 214 -15.63 9.93 9.30
N TYR A 215 -14.37 10.33 9.15
CA TYR A 215 -13.55 11.01 10.16
C TYR A 215 -12.68 12.10 9.52
#